data_d1fa403a3398f78cc996e8a153e6f339
#
_entry.id   d1fa403a3398f78cc996e8a153e6f339
#
_cell.length_a   1.000
_cell.length_b   1.000
_cell.length_c   1.000
_cell.angle_alpha   90.00
_cell.angle_beta   90.00
_cell.angle_gamma   90.00
#
_symmetry.space_group_name_H-M   'P 1'
#
loop_
_entity.id
_entity.type
_entity.pdbx_description
1 polymer ?
#
loop_
_entity_poly.entity_id
_entity_poly.type
_entity_poly.pdbx_seq_one_letter_code
_entity_poly.pdbx_strand_id
1 'polypeptide(L)'
;MGFHITEATCYFTADLFYLEVVLLPCGGVREVKVAPHGGSPVPSESFLQLLRSHNFAGFSEKLEGLYNQYNIPGDGEVKLKLFASLQCLGKDLQQISTLDETSQAFSTAVEVINNGRIGCVIAEKEDCPLIIQFYTNRTNEAETSDLTMTDTERVINAAQVTLGDSDVTRELQMAPVIAQPAQLDPQGFPVFLPLSEVQCETMPAVFLLKLQPAIPVMASFINRIGHVTDVAIPDVGLQWAPLPKLLMRRSSAHIQQEILDEQDATFKVSLPGDVTHSYVLPGAAWKESTHRAAVIDSVPFTHPNHVPALLELLRHQCVINTLLSSCFVSHCEGTGLVCDLHFEVLPESESSFSVTFQPPGTDSLAVLLVNVSDPRHIKCTLYGAGPSDPSMDENLSKVLKRCLSVPVTLSTLYSKLDEITAAPISPSHPATTEAQNDHSAPSNATVTDTSGASTVFSQSASVPEDGFSVPGPACYAVSVSKSELCPEINTSPAVHPYPYTPPVGAFSHWVTSNGQLSDPI
;
A
#
# COMPACT_ATOMS: atom_id res chain seq x y z
N MET A 1 3.17 21.72 -26.33
CA MET A 1 4.65 21.78 -26.23
C MET A 1 5.21 22.50 -27.46
N GLY A 2 6.08 23.47 -27.25
CA GLY A 2 6.78 24.19 -28.32
C GLY A 2 8.16 23.59 -28.59
N PHE A 3 8.68 23.77 -29.80
CA PHE A 3 10.03 23.40 -30.19
C PHE A 3 10.73 24.56 -30.87
N HIS A 4 11.95 24.87 -30.43
CA HIS A 4 12.76 25.92 -30.99
C HIS A 4 14.22 25.45 -31.10
N ILE A 5 14.89 25.79 -32.21
CA ILE A 5 16.29 25.44 -32.46
C ILE A 5 17.10 26.71 -32.67
N THR A 6 18.27 26.80 -32.05
CA THR A 6 19.33 27.77 -32.34
C THR A 6 20.52 27.04 -32.97
N GLU A 7 21.62 27.73 -33.31
CA GLU A 7 22.79 27.13 -33.95
C GLU A 7 23.39 25.95 -33.16
N ALA A 8 23.30 25.94 -31.81
CA ALA A 8 23.92 24.92 -30.95
C ALA A 8 22.96 24.33 -29.90
N THR A 9 21.71 24.76 -29.87
CA THR A 9 20.81 24.35 -28.79
C THR A 9 19.39 24.15 -29.29
N CYS A 10 18.76 23.03 -28.86
CA CYS A 10 17.36 22.74 -29.07
C CYS A 10 16.60 22.97 -27.76
N TYR A 11 15.46 23.63 -27.84
CA TYR A 11 14.58 23.88 -26.71
C TYR A 11 13.24 23.19 -26.93
N PHE A 12 12.80 22.41 -25.91
CA PHE A 12 11.43 21.92 -25.79
C PHE A 12 10.76 22.73 -24.70
N THR A 13 9.72 23.49 -25.04
CA THR A 13 9.07 24.42 -24.11
C THR A 13 7.66 24.00 -23.79
N ALA A 14 7.26 24.05 -22.53
CA ALA A 14 5.90 23.92 -22.05
C ALA A 14 5.55 25.11 -21.14
N ASP A 15 4.33 25.18 -20.63
CA ASP A 15 3.86 26.32 -19.83
C ASP A 15 4.70 26.50 -18.54
N LEU A 16 5.10 25.40 -17.90
CA LEU A 16 5.74 25.41 -16.60
C LEU A 16 7.17 24.81 -16.58
N PHE A 17 7.71 24.43 -17.73
CA PHE A 17 9.11 23.97 -17.83
C PHE A 17 9.64 24.13 -19.25
N TYR A 18 10.96 24.08 -19.38
CA TYR A 18 11.63 23.84 -20.65
C TYR A 18 12.79 22.86 -20.50
N LEU A 19 13.09 22.16 -21.58
CA LEU A 19 14.24 21.30 -21.74
C LEU A 19 15.20 21.95 -22.74
N GLU A 20 16.47 22.07 -22.35
CA GLU A 20 17.55 22.59 -23.16
C GLU A 20 18.48 21.45 -23.56
N VAL A 21 18.66 21.21 -24.85
CA VAL A 21 19.58 20.20 -25.39
C VAL A 21 20.70 20.91 -26.12
N VAL A 22 21.89 20.91 -25.56
CA VAL A 22 23.08 21.56 -26.13
C VAL A 22 23.81 20.59 -27.05
N LEU A 23 23.99 21.00 -28.33
CA LEU A 23 24.59 20.19 -29.35
C LEU A 23 26.09 20.47 -29.48
N LEU A 24 26.84 19.47 -29.90
CA LEU A 24 28.22 19.59 -30.34
C LEU A 24 28.27 19.96 -31.84
N PRO A 25 29.30 20.67 -32.32
CA PRO A 25 29.45 21.00 -33.73
C PRO A 25 29.48 19.77 -34.67
N CYS A 26 29.84 18.60 -34.12
CA CYS A 26 29.89 17.30 -34.83
C CYS A 26 28.53 16.57 -34.83
N GLY A 27 27.45 17.14 -34.26
CA GLY A 27 26.11 16.54 -34.24
C GLY A 27 25.83 15.65 -33.00
N GLY A 28 26.75 15.54 -32.05
CA GLY A 28 26.51 14.86 -30.78
C GLY A 28 25.82 15.77 -29.74
N VAL A 29 25.31 15.18 -28.65
CA VAL A 29 24.71 15.91 -27.52
C VAL A 29 25.78 16.13 -26.45
N ARG A 30 25.99 17.40 -26.09
CA ARG A 30 26.93 17.81 -25.04
C ARG A 30 26.30 17.71 -23.67
N GLU A 31 25.11 18.29 -23.51
CA GLU A 31 24.44 18.45 -22.24
C GLU A 31 22.93 18.55 -22.46
N VAL A 32 22.16 18.08 -21.49
CA VAL A 32 20.71 18.29 -21.41
C VAL A 32 20.41 18.91 -20.07
N LYS A 33 19.60 19.98 -20.07
CA LYS A 33 19.16 20.65 -18.85
C LYS A 33 17.64 20.74 -18.81
N VAL A 34 17.09 20.60 -17.61
CA VAL A 34 15.67 20.85 -17.33
C VAL A 34 15.56 22.09 -16.45
N ALA A 35 14.65 22.97 -16.78
CA ALA A 35 14.35 24.15 -16.00
C ALA A 35 12.84 24.24 -15.75
N PRO A 36 12.36 24.04 -14.52
CA PRO A 36 11.00 24.37 -14.15
C PRO A 36 10.78 25.89 -14.20
N HIS A 37 9.54 26.31 -14.31
CA HIS A 37 9.19 27.73 -14.37
C HIS A 37 9.74 28.51 -13.17
N GLY A 38 10.48 29.57 -13.43
CA GLY A 38 11.14 30.38 -12.40
C GLY A 38 12.39 29.76 -11.78
N GLY A 39 12.75 28.53 -12.15
CA GLY A 39 13.94 27.83 -11.69
C GLY A 39 15.16 28.01 -12.60
N SER A 40 16.35 27.73 -12.06
CA SER A 40 17.58 27.67 -12.84
C SER A 40 17.67 26.35 -13.62
N PRO A 41 18.23 26.35 -14.85
CA PRO A 41 18.45 25.12 -15.61
C PRO A 41 19.40 24.16 -14.88
N VAL A 42 18.95 22.93 -14.63
CA VAL A 42 19.71 21.89 -13.95
C VAL A 42 20.06 20.77 -14.92
N PRO A 43 21.33 20.29 -14.95
CA PRO A 43 21.73 19.19 -15.81
C PRO A 43 20.96 17.92 -15.50
N SER A 44 20.49 17.21 -16.55
CA SER A 44 19.85 15.92 -16.46
C SER A 44 20.69 14.86 -17.18
N GLU A 45 21.37 14.04 -16.39
CA GLU A 45 22.20 12.94 -16.91
C GLU A 45 21.33 11.84 -17.56
N SER A 46 20.14 11.61 -17.02
CA SER A 46 19.23 10.59 -17.53
C SER A 46 18.71 10.91 -18.93
N PHE A 47 18.31 12.16 -19.22
CA PHE A 47 17.98 12.58 -20.56
C PHE A 47 19.19 12.58 -21.49
N LEU A 48 20.36 12.98 -20.97
CA LEU A 48 21.61 13.00 -21.73
C LEU A 48 21.98 11.59 -22.20
N GLN A 49 21.91 10.60 -21.33
CA GLN A 49 22.23 9.20 -21.66
C GLN A 49 21.26 8.63 -22.69
N LEU A 50 19.95 8.90 -22.58
CA LEU A 50 18.96 8.45 -23.55
C LEU A 50 19.27 9.00 -24.97
N LEU A 51 19.64 10.26 -25.08
CA LEU A 51 20.01 10.85 -26.36
C LEU A 51 21.37 10.31 -26.90
N ARG A 52 22.37 10.13 -26.02
CA ARG A 52 23.68 9.57 -26.41
C ARG A 52 23.59 8.12 -26.85
N SER A 53 22.72 7.33 -26.23
CA SER A 53 22.45 5.94 -26.62
C SER A 53 21.50 5.80 -27.81
N HIS A 54 21.03 6.91 -28.39
CA HIS A 54 20.01 6.93 -29.45
C HIS A 54 18.69 6.22 -29.05
N ASN A 55 18.38 6.14 -27.76
CA ASN A 55 17.12 5.60 -27.27
C ASN A 55 16.04 6.68 -27.30
N PHE A 56 15.54 6.98 -28.51
CA PHE A 56 14.54 8.02 -28.72
C PHE A 56 13.16 7.63 -28.16
N ALA A 57 12.86 6.33 -28.09
CA ALA A 57 11.62 5.85 -27.48
C ALA A 57 11.61 6.17 -25.98
N GLY A 58 12.67 5.77 -25.24
CA GLY A 58 12.82 6.09 -23.82
C GLY A 58 12.91 7.61 -23.55
N PHE A 59 13.53 8.37 -24.47
CA PHE A 59 13.54 9.84 -24.37
C PHE A 59 12.12 10.41 -24.48
N SER A 60 11.32 9.93 -25.45
CA SER A 60 9.94 10.39 -25.63
C SER A 60 9.06 10.05 -24.44
N GLU A 61 9.17 8.82 -23.92
CA GLU A 61 8.43 8.36 -22.73
C GLU A 61 8.78 9.23 -21.51
N LYS A 62 10.08 9.47 -21.27
CA LYS A 62 10.51 10.33 -20.17
C LYS A 62 10.07 11.78 -20.33
N LEU A 63 10.11 12.32 -21.56
CA LEU A 63 9.62 13.67 -21.86
C LEU A 63 8.10 13.79 -21.67
N GLU A 64 7.35 12.75 -22.03
CA GLU A 64 5.91 12.68 -21.79
C GLU A 64 5.60 12.64 -20.29
N GLY A 65 6.34 11.85 -19.52
CA GLY A 65 6.26 11.83 -18.05
C GLY A 65 6.49 13.20 -17.44
N LEU A 66 7.54 13.89 -17.88
CA LEU A 66 7.85 15.26 -17.47
C LEU A 66 6.74 16.25 -17.88
N TYR A 67 6.23 16.13 -19.11
CA TYR A 67 5.12 16.95 -19.56
C TYR A 67 3.87 16.75 -18.71
N ASN A 68 3.52 15.51 -18.42
CA ASN A 68 2.34 15.17 -17.59
C ASN A 68 2.48 15.69 -16.15
N GLN A 69 3.70 15.72 -15.61
CA GLN A 69 3.97 16.29 -14.29
C GLN A 69 3.66 17.80 -14.24
N TYR A 70 4.03 18.53 -15.29
CA TYR A 70 3.87 19.99 -15.39
C TYR A 70 2.61 20.43 -16.14
N ASN A 71 1.81 19.48 -16.63
CA ASN A 71 0.53 19.77 -17.29
C ASN A 71 -0.56 20.00 -16.24
N ILE A 72 -0.43 21.11 -15.52
CA ILE A 72 -1.34 21.52 -14.45
C ILE A 72 -2.57 22.19 -15.07
N PRO A 73 -3.80 21.92 -14.58
CA PRO A 73 -5.02 22.53 -15.05
C PRO A 73 -5.11 24.04 -14.73
N GLY A 74 -5.96 24.78 -15.45
CA GLY A 74 -6.24 26.19 -15.21
C GLY A 74 -5.58 27.15 -16.19
N ASP A 75 -5.79 28.45 -16.00
CA ASP A 75 -5.12 29.53 -16.74
C ASP A 75 -3.70 29.79 -16.21
N GLY A 76 -2.96 30.72 -16.85
CA GLY A 76 -1.54 30.93 -16.54
C GLY A 76 -1.26 31.32 -15.08
N GLU A 77 -2.10 32.13 -14.44
CA GLU A 77 -1.92 32.52 -13.03
C GLU A 77 -2.28 31.38 -12.08
N VAL A 78 -3.40 30.70 -12.33
CA VAL A 78 -3.85 29.55 -11.55
C VAL A 78 -2.82 28.40 -11.63
N LYS A 79 -2.29 28.12 -12.83
CA LYS A 79 -1.22 27.11 -13.02
C LYS A 79 0.01 27.41 -12.17
N LEU A 80 0.44 28.66 -12.10
CA LEU A 80 1.61 29.06 -11.30
C LEU A 80 1.35 28.87 -9.80
N LYS A 81 0.17 29.25 -9.31
CA LYS A 81 -0.22 29.05 -7.92
C LYS A 81 -0.31 27.57 -7.58
N LEU A 82 -0.95 26.77 -8.42
CA LEU A 82 -1.05 25.31 -8.25
C LEU A 82 0.34 24.65 -8.26
N PHE A 83 1.22 25.08 -9.17
CA PHE A 83 2.60 24.58 -9.19
C PHE A 83 3.37 24.91 -7.91
N ALA A 84 3.26 26.15 -7.42
CA ALA A 84 3.87 26.55 -6.15
C ALA A 84 3.33 25.70 -4.96
N SER A 85 2.03 25.45 -4.93
CA SER A 85 1.39 24.60 -3.93
C SER A 85 1.94 23.16 -3.98
N LEU A 86 2.07 22.57 -5.18
CA LEU A 86 2.64 21.24 -5.37
C LEU A 86 4.11 21.17 -4.91
N GLN A 87 4.89 22.21 -5.17
CA GLN A 87 6.28 22.28 -4.68
C GLN A 87 6.36 22.36 -3.16
N CYS A 88 5.46 23.11 -2.51
CA CYS A 88 5.39 23.16 -1.03
C CYS A 88 5.01 21.81 -0.45
N LEU A 89 4.00 21.14 -1.02
CA LEU A 89 3.63 19.78 -0.66
C LEU A 89 4.81 18.81 -0.80
N GLY A 90 5.55 18.89 -1.90
CA GLY A 90 6.73 18.04 -2.13
C GLY A 90 7.79 18.18 -1.05
N LYS A 91 8.05 19.42 -0.58
CA LYS A 91 8.98 19.68 0.53
C LYS A 91 8.50 19.06 1.83
N ASP A 92 7.21 19.17 2.15
CA ASP A 92 6.64 18.56 3.35
C ASP A 92 6.72 17.03 3.29
N LEU A 93 6.38 16.41 2.16
CA LEU A 93 6.46 14.96 1.99
C LEU A 93 7.91 14.46 2.08
N GLN A 94 8.86 15.16 1.47
CA GLN A 94 10.28 14.83 1.60
C GLN A 94 10.74 14.92 3.06
N GLN A 95 10.30 15.94 3.79
CA GLN A 95 10.62 16.08 5.20
C GLN A 95 10.02 14.97 6.05
N ILE A 96 8.77 14.54 5.81
CA ILE A 96 8.15 13.40 6.51
C ILE A 96 8.99 12.13 6.28
N SER A 97 9.44 11.86 5.05
CA SER A 97 10.28 10.71 4.71
C SER A 97 11.63 10.75 5.43
N THR A 98 12.31 11.90 5.39
CA THR A 98 13.62 12.08 6.04
C THR A 98 13.56 11.93 7.56
N LEU A 99 12.51 12.45 8.20
CA LEU A 99 12.31 12.31 9.64
C LEU A 99 12.08 10.85 10.05
N ASP A 100 11.46 10.06 9.20
CA ASP A 100 11.25 8.64 9.43
C ASP A 100 12.56 7.84 9.35
N GLU A 101 13.40 8.13 8.37
CA GLU A 101 14.72 7.51 8.20
C GLU A 101 15.65 7.78 9.38
N THR A 102 15.57 8.95 9.98
CA THR A 102 16.39 9.31 11.16
C THR A 102 15.89 8.69 12.46
N SER A 103 14.62 8.38 12.57
CA SER A 103 13.97 7.85 13.79
C SER A 103 13.90 6.33 13.85
N GLN A 104 13.93 5.64 12.70
CA GLN A 104 13.84 4.19 12.59
C GLN A 104 15.06 3.66 11.83
N ALA A 105 15.80 2.74 12.44
CA ALA A 105 16.93 2.08 11.79
C ALA A 105 16.43 1.02 10.78
N PHE A 106 15.92 1.45 9.63
CA PHE A 106 15.64 0.56 8.51
C PHE A 106 16.94 0.04 7.90
N SER A 107 17.07 -1.27 7.75
CA SER A 107 18.28 -1.90 7.24
C SER A 107 18.30 -1.98 5.70
N THR A 108 17.14 -1.92 5.07
CA THR A 108 17.00 -2.09 3.61
C THR A 108 16.01 -1.10 3.00
N ALA A 109 16.19 -0.79 1.70
CA ALA A 109 15.24 0.04 0.95
C ALA A 109 13.81 -0.56 0.94
N VAL A 110 13.70 -1.90 0.96
CA VAL A 110 12.40 -2.58 1.04
C VAL A 110 11.69 -2.32 2.36
N GLU A 111 12.43 -2.27 3.46
CA GLU A 111 11.85 -1.94 4.76
C GLU A 111 11.36 -0.48 4.79
N VAL A 112 12.10 0.46 4.20
CA VAL A 112 11.64 1.85 4.04
C VAL A 112 10.34 1.90 3.23
N ILE A 113 10.28 1.22 2.08
CA ILE A 113 9.09 1.20 1.22
C ILE A 113 7.88 0.62 1.96
N ASN A 114 8.03 -0.54 2.61
CA ASN A 114 6.91 -1.25 3.20
C ASN A 114 6.53 -0.75 4.61
N ASN A 115 7.48 -0.26 5.39
CA ASN A 115 7.31 0.06 6.80
C ASN A 115 7.51 1.55 7.13
N GLY A 116 8.15 2.33 6.25
CA GLY A 116 8.27 3.78 6.42
C GLY A 116 6.89 4.45 6.41
N ARG A 117 6.73 5.57 7.10
CA ARG A 117 5.45 6.30 7.23
C ARG A 117 4.79 6.57 5.90
N ILE A 118 5.57 7.08 4.95
CA ILE A 118 5.12 7.32 3.58
C ILE A 118 5.92 6.51 2.54
N GLY A 119 6.83 5.62 3.00
CA GLY A 119 7.71 4.87 2.11
C GLY A 119 8.87 5.70 1.59
N CYS A 120 9.35 5.41 0.39
CA CYS A 120 10.48 6.09 -0.24
C CYS A 120 9.99 7.20 -1.17
N VAL A 121 10.34 8.45 -0.85
CA VAL A 121 10.01 9.63 -1.67
C VAL A 121 11.14 9.88 -2.68
N ILE A 122 10.79 9.89 -3.96
CA ILE A 122 11.68 10.24 -5.06
C ILE A 122 11.30 11.62 -5.53
N ALA A 123 12.05 12.63 -5.10
CA ALA A 123 11.79 14.04 -5.40
C ALA A 123 13.06 14.82 -5.78
N GLU A 124 14.19 14.12 -6.00
CA GLU A 124 15.51 14.76 -5.96
C GLU A 124 15.92 15.54 -7.21
N LYS A 125 15.16 15.44 -8.32
CA LYS A 125 15.58 16.05 -9.59
C LYS A 125 14.39 16.71 -10.28
N GLU A 126 14.62 17.91 -10.84
CA GLU A 126 13.62 18.63 -11.60
C GLU A 126 13.12 17.87 -12.84
N ASP A 127 13.84 16.84 -13.26
CA ASP A 127 13.50 15.96 -14.37
C ASP A 127 12.71 14.71 -13.97
N CYS A 128 12.41 14.54 -12.67
CA CYS A 128 11.64 13.42 -12.16
C CYS A 128 10.34 13.88 -11.51
N PRO A 129 9.21 13.19 -11.77
CA PRO A 129 7.98 13.45 -11.05
C PRO A 129 8.15 13.13 -9.55
N LEU A 130 7.38 13.82 -8.72
CA LEU A 130 7.28 13.50 -7.30
C LEU A 130 6.60 12.14 -7.14
N ILE A 131 7.37 11.11 -6.82
CA ILE A 131 6.90 9.72 -6.70
C ILE A 131 7.13 9.22 -5.28
N ILE A 132 6.15 8.50 -4.76
CA ILE A 132 6.23 7.80 -3.48
C ILE A 132 6.14 6.30 -3.77
N GLN A 133 7.20 5.55 -3.52
CA GLN A 133 7.17 4.09 -3.51
C GLN A 133 6.70 3.63 -2.14
N PHE A 134 5.58 2.92 -2.06
CA PHE A 134 4.95 2.63 -0.78
C PHE A 134 4.72 1.15 -0.48
N TYR A 135 4.80 0.26 -1.49
CA TYR A 135 4.64 -1.17 -1.28
C TYR A 135 5.41 -1.99 -2.32
N THR A 136 6.02 -3.08 -1.88
CA THR A 136 6.60 -4.11 -2.74
C THR A 136 6.37 -5.49 -2.12
N ASN A 137 6.01 -6.47 -2.95
CA ASN A 137 5.77 -7.85 -2.54
C ASN A 137 7.06 -8.69 -2.46
N ARG A 138 8.21 -8.06 -2.21
CA ARG A 138 9.50 -8.73 -2.18
C ARG A 138 9.49 -9.93 -1.22
N THR A 139 9.53 -11.13 -1.78
CA THR A 139 9.95 -12.32 -1.08
C THR A 139 11.47 -12.30 -0.94
N ASN A 140 11.95 -12.57 0.26
CA ASN A 140 13.33 -12.39 0.72
C ASN A 140 14.43 -12.74 -0.29
N GLU A 141 15.31 -11.78 -0.52
CA GLU A 141 16.70 -12.07 -0.88
C GLU A 141 17.46 -12.49 0.40
N ALA A 142 17.21 -13.68 0.89
CA ALA A 142 18.11 -14.36 1.80
C ALA A 142 18.59 -15.61 1.08
N GLU A 143 19.85 -15.59 0.67
CA GLU A 143 20.69 -16.77 0.52
C GLU A 143 20.57 -17.64 -0.73
N THR A 144 20.38 -17.10 -1.95
CA THR A 144 20.85 -17.82 -3.12
C THR A 144 21.65 -16.89 -4.04
N SER A 145 22.96 -16.97 -3.88
CA SER A 145 23.97 -16.43 -4.80
C SER A 145 24.04 -17.25 -6.09
N ASP A 146 22.92 -17.63 -6.68
CA ASP A 146 22.89 -18.32 -7.96
C ASP A 146 22.20 -17.42 -9.01
N LEU A 147 23.04 -16.80 -9.83
CA LEU A 147 22.79 -15.76 -10.83
C LEU A 147 22.13 -16.30 -12.12
N THR A 148 21.14 -17.16 -12.06
CA THR A 148 20.48 -17.69 -13.28
C THR A 148 18.96 -17.70 -13.25
N MET A 149 18.31 -16.95 -12.38
CA MET A 149 16.86 -16.77 -12.48
C MET A 149 16.56 -15.43 -13.14
N THR A 150 15.86 -15.52 -14.26
CA THR A 150 15.26 -14.43 -15.02
C THR A 150 14.66 -13.39 -14.06
N ASP A 151 15.04 -12.12 -14.25
CA ASP A 151 14.46 -10.95 -13.63
C ASP A 151 12.93 -10.99 -13.73
N THR A 152 12.28 -11.63 -12.77
CA THR A 152 10.85 -11.48 -12.59
C THR A 152 10.68 -10.04 -12.10
N GLU A 153 10.19 -9.18 -12.99
CA GLU A 153 10.01 -7.75 -12.74
C GLU A 153 9.36 -7.52 -11.36
N ARG A 154 10.12 -6.92 -10.49
CA ARG A 154 9.67 -6.57 -9.12
C ARG A 154 8.54 -5.57 -9.24
N VAL A 155 7.33 -5.97 -8.94
CA VAL A 155 6.20 -5.04 -8.93
C VAL A 155 6.33 -4.14 -7.70
N ILE A 156 6.74 -2.90 -7.94
CA ILE A 156 6.73 -1.84 -6.92
C ILE A 156 5.45 -1.02 -7.15
N ASN A 157 4.63 -0.93 -6.11
CA ASN A 157 3.50 -0.01 -6.13
C ASN A 157 3.98 1.38 -5.70
N ALA A 158 3.77 2.32 -6.58
CA ALA A 158 4.15 3.70 -6.39
C ALA A 158 2.95 4.63 -6.60
N ALA A 159 3.04 5.84 -6.09
CA ALA A 159 2.08 6.90 -6.31
C ALA A 159 2.81 8.15 -6.82
N GLN A 160 2.42 8.64 -7.98
CA GLN A 160 2.85 9.95 -8.46
C GLN A 160 1.96 11.01 -7.84
N VAL A 161 2.57 11.98 -7.15
CA VAL A 161 1.84 13.13 -6.59
C VAL A 161 1.63 14.18 -7.69
N THR A 162 0.39 14.57 -7.90
CA THR A 162 0.02 15.54 -8.96
C THR A 162 -1.20 16.35 -8.50
N LEU A 163 -1.73 17.17 -9.40
CA LEU A 163 -2.92 17.98 -9.19
C LEU A 163 -4.02 17.54 -10.15
N GLY A 164 -5.26 17.60 -9.67
CA GLY A 164 -6.47 17.38 -10.45
C GLY A 164 -7.46 18.51 -10.27
N ASP A 165 -8.35 18.64 -11.25
CA ASP A 165 -9.49 19.55 -11.16
C ASP A 165 -10.45 19.09 -10.05
N SER A 166 -11.12 20.04 -9.43
CA SER A 166 -12.16 19.80 -8.42
C SER A 166 -13.32 20.76 -8.66
N ASP A 167 -14.53 20.21 -8.64
CA ASP A 167 -15.76 21.03 -8.70
C ASP A 167 -15.95 21.87 -7.43
N VAL A 168 -15.24 21.52 -6.35
CA VAL A 168 -15.26 22.22 -5.07
C VAL A 168 -13.94 22.94 -4.88
N THR A 169 -13.99 24.25 -4.63
CA THR A 169 -12.80 25.02 -4.25
C THR A 169 -12.27 24.59 -2.89
N ARG A 170 -10.96 24.48 -2.76
CA ARG A 170 -10.28 24.07 -1.55
C ARG A 170 -9.13 24.99 -1.22
N GLU A 171 -8.84 25.14 0.08
CA GLU A 171 -7.66 25.84 0.53
C GLU A 171 -6.44 24.93 0.33
N LEU A 172 -5.52 25.37 -0.53
CA LEU A 172 -4.24 24.71 -0.77
C LEU A 172 -3.10 25.55 -0.23
N GLN A 173 -2.14 24.90 0.39
CA GLN A 173 -0.96 25.55 0.96
C GLN A 173 -0.07 26.20 -0.09
N MET A 174 0.39 27.43 0.16
CA MET A 174 1.35 28.16 -0.66
C MET A 174 2.73 28.27 0.03
N ALA A 175 2.86 27.70 1.22
CA ALA A 175 4.09 27.54 1.98
C ALA A 175 4.10 26.14 2.64
N PRO A 176 5.28 25.60 3.02
CA PRO A 176 5.36 24.36 3.78
C PRO A 176 4.57 24.46 5.09
N VAL A 177 3.85 23.40 5.44
CA VAL A 177 3.07 23.32 6.70
C VAL A 177 3.84 22.64 7.83
N ILE A 178 5.01 22.11 7.58
CA ILE A 178 5.92 21.62 8.61
C ILE A 178 6.90 22.74 8.97
N ALA A 179 6.90 23.17 10.24
CA ALA A 179 7.78 24.22 10.71
C ALA A 179 9.26 23.83 10.61
N GLN A 180 10.12 24.83 10.41
CA GLN A 180 11.58 24.65 10.41
C GLN A 180 12.20 25.29 11.67
N PRO A 181 12.93 24.54 12.55
CA PRO A 181 13.15 23.09 12.49
C PRO A 181 11.88 22.30 12.80
N ALA A 182 11.78 21.07 12.25
CA ALA A 182 10.62 20.21 12.48
C ALA A 182 10.45 19.89 13.97
N GLN A 183 9.25 20.09 14.48
CA GLN A 183 8.84 19.63 15.79
C GLN A 183 8.15 18.27 15.63
N LEU A 184 8.45 17.34 16.53
CA LEU A 184 7.85 16.02 16.55
C LEU A 184 6.88 15.91 17.72
N ASP A 185 5.76 15.23 17.51
CA ASP A 185 4.84 14.84 18.56
C ASP A 185 5.41 13.67 19.40
N PRO A 186 4.76 13.27 20.52
CA PRO A 186 5.24 12.14 21.33
C PRO A 186 5.30 10.79 20.58
N GLN A 187 4.58 10.66 19.47
CA GLN A 187 4.59 9.50 18.58
C GLN A 187 5.66 9.61 17.49
N GLY A 188 6.39 10.73 17.47
CA GLY A 188 7.45 11.01 16.51
C GLY A 188 6.93 11.53 15.16
N PHE A 189 5.65 11.90 15.02
CA PHE A 189 5.14 12.54 13.82
C PHE A 189 5.49 14.03 13.78
N PRO A 190 5.73 14.61 12.59
CA PRO A 190 5.90 16.04 12.48
C PRO A 190 4.63 16.78 12.89
N VAL A 191 4.80 17.86 13.65
CA VAL A 191 3.71 18.76 13.98
C VAL A 191 3.46 19.68 12.80
N PHE A 192 2.22 19.64 12.31
CA PHE A 192 1.77 20.50 11.22
C PHE A 192 1.22 21.82 11.74
N LEU A 193 1.58 22.91 11.07
CA LEU A 193 1.00 24.22 11.32
C LEU A 193 -0.46 24.23 10.84
N PRO A 194 -1.37 24.86 11.58
CA PRO A 194 -2.74 25.06 11.10
C PRO A 194 -2.74 25.85 9.78
N LEU A 195 -3.62 25.50 8.84
CA LEU A 195 -3.72 26.23 7.55
C LEU A 195 -4.04 27.71 7.75
N SER A 196 -4.71 28.09 8.87
CA SER A 196 -4.94 29.51 9.23
C SER A 196 -3.67 30.30 9.55
N GLU A 197 -2.57 29.64 9.85
CA GLU A 197 -1.26 30.26 10.15
C GLU A 197 -0.29 30.18 8.95
N VAL A 198 -0.70 29.51 7.88
CA VAL A 198 0.09 29.31 6.67
C VAL A 198 -0.55 30.07 5.53
N GLN A 199 0.26 30.62 4.63
CA GLN A 199 -0.25 31.21 3.41
C GLN A 199 -0.96 30.13 2.59
N CYS A 200 -2.26 30.32 2.33
CA CYS A 200 -3.11 29.43 1.54
C CYS A 200 -3.82 30.20 0.44
N GLU A 201 -4.20 29.49 -0.61
CA GLU A 201 -5.04 30.01 -1.70
C GLU A 201 -6.22 29.08 -1.92
N THR A 202 -7.41 29.64 -2.12
CA THR A 202 -8.61 28.88 -2.45
C THR A 202 -8.66 28.63 -3.96
N MET A 203 -8.54 27.36 -4.36
CA MET A 203 -8.45 26.96 -5.77
C MET A 203 -9.40 25.79 -6.09
N PRO A 204 -9.94 25.69 -7.32
CA PRO A 204 -10.77 24.58 -7.77
C PRO A 204 -9.90 23.36 -8.13
N ALA A 205 -9.09 22.90 -7.21
CA ALA A 205 -8.13 21.82 -7.42
C ALA A 205 -7.94 20.99 -6.16
N VAL A 206 -7.39 19.80 -6.34
CA VAL A 206 -7.08 18.85 -5.28
C VAL A 206 -5.77 18.13 -5.61
N PHE A 207 -5.00 17.76 -4.61
CA PHE A 207 -3.86 16.87 -4.81
C PHE A 207 -4.33 15.45 -5.10
N LEU A 208 -3.61 14.76 -5.96
CA LEU A 208 -3.87 13.37 -6.33
C LEU A 208 -2.64 12.50 -6.10
N LEU A 209 -2.85 11.33 -5.51
CA LEU A 209 -1.93 10.21 -5.59
C LEU A 209 -2.34 9.36 -6.80
N LYS A 210 -1.66 9.50 -7.94
CA LYS A 210 -1.84 8.64 -9.11
C LYS A 210 -1.10 7.33 -8.90
N LEU A 211 -1.85 6.23 -8.77
CA LEU A 211 -1.32 4.91 -8.43
C LEU A 211 -0.71 4.22 -9.65
N GLN A 212 0.47 3.70 -9.50
CA GLN A 212 1.23 2.99 -10.53
C GLN A 212 1.76 1.67 -9.96
N PRO A 213 1.17 0.56 -10.40
CA PRO A 213 -0.03 0.39 -11.22
C PRO A 213 -1.32 0.68 -10.44
N ALA A 214 -2.45 0.89 -11.15
CA ALA A 214 -3.79 0.98 -10.54
C ALA A 214 -4.09 -0.24 -9.67
N ILE A 215 -4.81 -0.08 -8.55
CA ILE A 215 -4.97 -1.09 -7.50
C ILE A 215 -6.45 -1.46 -7.36
N PRO A 216 -6.81 -2.77 -7.34
CA PRO A 216 -8.11 -3.23 -6.88
C PRO A 216 -8.26 -2.93 -5.38
N VAL A 217 -9.27 -2.14 -5.01
CA VAL A 217 -9.51 -1.69 -3.63
C VAL A 217 -10.96 -1.99 -3.25
N MET A 218 -11.16 -2.59 -2.08
CA MET A 218 -12.50 -2.92 -1.57
C MET A 218 -13.28 -1.65 -1.20
N ALA A 219 -14.60 -1.71 -1.31
CA ALA A 219 -15.50 -0.60 -1.02
C ALA A 219 -15.31 0.00 0.38
N SER A 220 -15.07 -0.85 1.38
CA SER A 220 -14.80 -0.41 2.75
C SER A 220 -13.53 0.47 2.86
N PHE A 221 -12.46 0.10 2.13
CA PHE A 221 -11.23 0.91 2.10
C PHE A 221 -11.43 2.22 1.33
N ILE A 222 -12.19 2.20 0.22
CA ILE A 222 -12.53 3.42 -0.53
C ILE A 222 -13.29 4.41 0.37
N ASN A 223 -14.26 3.92 1.15
CA ASN A 223 -14.97 4.74 2.11
C ASN A 223 -14.05 5.30 3.20
N ARG A 224 -13.14 4.48 3.73
CA ARG A 224 -12.14 4.93 4.73
C ARG A 224 -11.18 5.99 4.16
N ILE A 225 -10.77 5.85 2.90
CA ILE A 225 -9.98 6.88 2.21
C ILE A 225 -10.74 8.20 2.19
N GLY A 226 -12.03 8.18 1.80
CA GLY A 226 -12.87 9.37 1.82
C GLY A 226 -12.98 10.04 3.20
N HIS A 227 -13.06 9.25 4.27
CA HIS A 227 -13.07 9.77 5.64
C HIS A 227 -11.71 10.38 6.07
N VAL A 228 -10.58 9.81 5.63
CA VAL A 228 -9.25 10.33 5.95
C VAL A 228 -9.00 11.66 5.26
N THR A 229 -9.43 11.80 4.01
CA THR A 229 -9.11 12.97 3.18
C THR A 229 -10.18 14.06 3.20
N ASP A 230 -11.35 13.75 3.71
CA ASP A 230 -12.58 14.55 3.56
C ASP A 230 -12.90 14.87 2.09
N VAL A 231 -12.46 13.98 1.19
CA VAL A 231 -12.70 14.03 -0.26
C VAL A 231 -13.15 12.65 -0.72
N ALA A 232 -14.39 12.54 -1.14
CA ALA A 232 -14.88 11.27 -1.67
C ALA A 232 -14.23 10.93 -3.03
N ILE A 233 -13.89 9.66 -3.23
CA ILE A 233 -13.55 9.16 -4.55
C ILE A 233 -14.86 9.08 -5.34
N PRO A 234 -14.96 9.72 -6.52
CA PRO A 234 -16.19 9.70 -7.30
C PRO A 234 -16.58 8.26 -7.70
N ASP A 235 -17.80 7.87 -7.42
CA ASP A 235 -18.33 6.54 -7.79
C ASP A 235 -18.60 6.43 -9.31
N VAL A 236 -18.68 7.57 -9.98
CA VAL A 236 -18.91 7.66 -11.43
C VAL A 236 -17.70 7.11 -12.17
N GLY A 237 -17.90 6.00 -12.87
CA GLY A 237 -16.84 5.31 -13.63
C GLY A 237 -16.18 4.15 -12.90
N LEU A 238 -16.41 3.95 -11.59
CA LEU A 238 -15.93 2.78 -10.90
C LEU A 238 -16.69 1.51 -11.36
N GLN A 239 -15.93 0.54 -11.86
CA GLN A 239 -16.49 -0.75 -12.21
C GLN A 239 -16.37 -1.71 -11.02
N TRP A 240 -17.46 -1.87 -10.31
CA TRP A 240 -17.54 -2.73 -9.13
C TRP A 240 -17.61 -4.21 -9.53
N ALA A 241 -16.74 -5.03 -8.96
CA ALA A 241 -16.75 -6.49 -9.12
C ALA A 241 -16.22 -7.16 -7.84
N PRO A 242 -16.41 -8.48 -7.66
CA PRO A 242 -15.74 -9.25 -6.62
C PRO A 242 -14.22 -9.08 -6.69
N LEU A 243 -13.56 -8.91 -5.54
CA LEU A 243 -12.11 -8.65 -5.47
C LEU A 243 -11.28 -9.72 -6.22
N PRO A 244 -11.52 -11.05 -6.07
CA PRO A 244 -10.75 -12.05 -6.82
C PRO A 244 -10.86 -11.88 -8.34
N LYS A 245 -12.03 -11.51 -8.86
CA LYS A 245 -12.25 -11.29 -10.30
C LYS A 245 -11.37 -10.15 -10.84
N LEU A 246 -11.21 -9.05 -10.07
CA LEU A 246 -10.34 -7.94 -10.45
C LEU A 246 -8.87 -8.31 -10.39
N LEU A 247 -8.46 -9.09 -9.39
CA LEU A 247 -7.09 -9.57 -9.25
C LEU A 247 -6.70 -10.51 -10.39
N MET A 248 -7.59 -11.44 -10.78
CA MET A 248 -7.37 -12.35 -11.90
C MET A 248 -7.21 -11.64 -13.24
N ARG A 249 -8.06 -10.64 -13.52
CA ARG A 249 -7.94 -9.82 -14.73
C ARG A 249 -6.57 -9.14 -14.87
N ARG A 250 -5.94 -8.83 -13.73
CA ARG A 250 -4.61 -8.22 -13.70
C ARG A 250 -3.49 -9.23 -13.94
N SER A 251 -3.63 -10.47 -13.46
CA SER A 251 -2.61 -11.52 -13.57
C SER A 251 -2.56 -12.15 -14.95
N SER A 252 -3.67 -12.12 -15.72
CA SER A 252 -3.80 -12.87 -16.97
C SER A 252 -4.42 -11.99 -18.06
N ALA A 253 -3.55 -11.27 -18.78
CA ALA A 253 -3.97 -10.52 -19.97
C ALA A 253 -4.54 -11.40 -21.10
N HIS A 254 -4.44 -12.73 -20.99
CA HIS A 254 -4.78 -13.70 -22.05
C HIS A 254 -5.84 -14.75 -21.70
N ILE A 255 -6.37 -14.82 -20.46
CA ILE A 255 -7.41 -15.79 -20.15
C ILE A 255 -8.77 -15.19 -20.47
N GLN A 256 -9.49 -15.90 -21.35
CA GLN A 256 -10.79 -15.53 -21.90
C GLN A 256 -11.79 -15.08 -20.81
N GLN A 257 -12.37 -13.93 -21.05
CA GLN A 257 -13.14 -13.07 -20.18
C GLN A 257 -14.53 -13.61 -19.75
N GLU A 258 -14.93 -14.81 -20.22
CA GLU A 258 -16.34 -15.27 -20.14
C GLU A 258 -16.67 -16.19 -18.96
N ILE A 259 -15.70 -16.70 -18.18
CA ILE A 259 -15.97 -17.84 -17.28
C ILE A 259 -16.39 -17.42 -15.85
N LEU A 260 -16.36 -16.14 -15.47
CA LEU A 260 -16.36 -15.75 -14.05
C LEU A 260 -17.62 -15.08 -13.50
N ASP A 261 -18.73 -15.03 -14.23
CA ASP A 261 -19.88 -14.27 -13.73
C ASP A 261 -20.77 -15.02 -12.74
N GLU A 262 -20.78 -16.37 -12.72
CA GLU A 262 -21.58 -17.16 -11.77
C GLU A 262 -20.95 -18.47 -11.29
N GLN A 263 -19.81 -18.90 -11.85
CA GLN A 263 -19.20 -20.19 -11.54
C GLN A 263 -18.04 -20.05 -10.56
N ASP A 264 -17.79 -21.15 -9.83
CA ASP A 264 -16.62 -21.29 -8.95
C ASP A 264 -15.34 -21.27 -9.79
N ALA A 265 -14.38 -20.46 -9.37
CA ALA A 265 -13.09 -20.38 -10.05
C ALA A 265 -12.11 -21.37 -9.42
N THR A 266 -11.54 -22.27 -10.23
CA THR A 266 -10.56 -23.26 -9.78
C THR A 266 -9.20 -22.99 -10.41
N PHE A 267 -8.15 -22.93 -9.59
CA PHE A 267 -6.78 -22.64 -9.99
C PHE A 267 -5.82 -23.71 -9.49
N LYS A 268 -4.85 -24.06 -10.33
CA LYS A 268 -3.76 -24.99 -9.96
C LYS A 268 -2.48 -24.17 -9.78
N VAL A 269 -1.86 -24.32 -8.61
CA VAL A 269 -0.60 -23.67 -8.26
C VAL A 269 0.45 -24.75 -8.04
N SER A 270 1.50 -24.75 -8.85
CA SER A 270 2.63 -25.67 -8.72
C SER A 270 3.64 -25.10 -7.71
N LEU A 271 4.09 -25.94 -6.80
CA LEU A 271 5.08 -25.65 -5.77
C LEU A 271 6.38 -26.42 -6.05
N PRO A 272 7.51 -26.00 -5.46
CA PRO A 272 8.74 -26.79 -5.51
C PRO A 272 8.53 -28.21 -5.00
N GLY A 273 9.17 -29.21 -5.63
CA GLY A 273 9.04 -30.62 -5.27
C GLY A 273 7.86 -31.33 -5.92
N ASP A 274 7.39 -30.85 -7.08
CA ASP A 274 6.29 -31.43 -7.88
C ASP A 274 4.94 -31.52 -7.16
N VAL A 275 4.75 -30.70 -6.13
CA VAL A 275 3.47 -30.60 -5.39
C VAL A 275 2.57 -29.60 -6.10
N THR A 276 1.33 -30.00 -6.41
CA THR A 276 0.33 -29.11 -7.02
C THR A 276 -0.86 -28.93 -6.09
N HIS A 277 -1.19 -27.69 -5.80
CA HIS A 277 -2.38 -27.30 -5.04
C HIS A 277 -3.48 -26.84 -5.99
N SER A 278 -4.74 -27.22 -5.68
CA SER A 278 -5.94 -26.72 -6.37
C SER A 278 -6.72 -25.82 -5.44
N TYR A 279 -6.88 -24.56 -5.82
CA TYR A 279 -7.65 -23.57 -5.08
C TYR A 279 -8.97 -23.31 -5.74
N VAL A 280 -10.07 -23.38 -4.97
CA VAL A 280 -11.42 -23.06 -5.40
C VAL A 280 -11.86 -21.79 -4.69
N LEU A 281 -12.31 -20.81 -5.46
CA LEU A 281 -12.92 -19.58 -4.96
C LEU A 281 -14.39 -19.58 -5.37
N PRO A 282 -15.33 -19.92 -4.45
CA PRO A 282 -16.75 -19.98 -4.76
C PRO A 282 -17.31 -18.62 -5.13
N GLY A 283 -17.81 -18.49 -6.37
CA GLY A 283 -18.29 -17.22 -6.90
C GLY A 283 -19.42 -16.62 -6.06
N ALA A 284 -20.29 -17.45 -5.49
CA ALA A 284 -21.40 -17.01 -4.65
C ALA A 284 -20.92 -16.33 -3.35
N ALA A 285 -19.87 -16.87 -2.69
CA ALA A 285 -19.33 -16.31 -1.45
C ALA A 285 -18.70 -14.93 -1.63
N TRP A 286 -18.09 -14.68 -2.79
CA TRP A 286 -17.41 -13.41 -3.10
C TRP A 286 -18.34 -12.33 -3.70
N LYS A 287 -19.61 -12.62 -3.94
CA LYS A 287 -20.60 -11.65 -4.47
C LYS A 287 -21.14 -10.67 -3.43
N GLU A 288 -20.96 -10.94 -2.16
CA GLU A 288 -21.47 -10.08 -1.09
C GLU A 288 -20.93 -8.65 -1.21
N SER A 289 -21.74 -7.69 -0.83
CA SER A 289 -21.43 -6.26 -0.97
C SER A 289 -20.15 -5.83 -0.23
N THR A 290 -19.82 -6.51 0.87
CA THR A 290 -18.63 -6.26 1.69
C THR A 290 -17.32 -6.57 0.96
N HIS A 291 -17.34 -7.50 -0.01
CA HIS A 291 -16.16 -7.93 -0.79
C HIS A 291 -16.14 -7.38 -2.22
N ARG A 292 -17.04 -6.45 -2.52
CA ARG A 292 -16.99 -5.69 -3.77
C ARG A 292 -15.80 -4.76 -3.75
N ALA A 293 -15.10 -4.70 -4.88
CA ALA A 293 -13.93 -3.87 -5.08
C ALA A 293 -14.03 -3.13 -6.42
N ALA A 294 -13.26 -2.07 -6.56
CA ALA A 294 -13.07 -1.38 -7.84
C ALA A 294 -11.57 -1.13 -8.06
N VAL A 295 -11.16 -1.05 -9.32
CA VAL A 295 -9.79 -0.65 -9.65
C VAL A 295 -9.72 0.87 -9.57
N ILE A 296 -8.88 1.39 -8.69
CA ILE A 296 -8.62 2.82 -8.57
C ILE A 296 -7.21 3.14 -9.09
N ASP A 297 -7.11 4.23 -9.82
CA ASP A 297 -5.87 4.76 -10.38
C ASP A 297 -5.41 6.04 -9.69
N SER A 298 -6.30 6.68 -8.92
CA SER A 298 -6.00 7.93 -8.24
C SER A 298 -6.76 8.09 -6.93
N VAL A 299 -6.12 8.75 -5.96
CA VAL A 299 -6.69 9.04 -4.63
C VAL A 299 -6.57 10.54 -4.36
N PRO A 300 -7.69 11.26 -4.18
CA PRO A 300 -7.67 12.69 -3.88
C PRO A 300 -7.33 12.96 -2.42
N PHE A 301 -6.61 14.05 -2.16
CA PHE A 301 -6.32 14.55 -0.80
C PHE A 301 -6.03 16.06 -0.83
N THR A 302 -6.02 16.73 0.33
CA THR A 302 -5.87 18.18 0.41
C THR A 302 -4.72 18.64 1.30
N HIS A 303 -4.15 17.75 2.13
CA HIS A 303 -3.14 18.12 3.12
C HIS A 303 -2.08 17.00 3.26
N PRO A 304 -0.78 17.32 3.48
CA PRO A 304 0.26 16.30 3.60
C PRO A 304 0.08 15.34 4.79
N ASN A 305 -0.63 15.74 5.86
CA ASN A 305 -0.92 14.84 6.98
C ASN A 305 -1.84 13.66 6.63
N HIS A 306 -2.58 13.74 5.51
CA HIS A 306 -3.43 12.64 5.04
C HIS A 306 -2.60 11.49 4.46
N VAL A 307 -1.43 11.82 3.88
CA VAL A 307 -0.63 10.86 3.09
C VAL A 307 -0.19 9.62 3.88
N PRO A 308 0.32 9.72 5.13
CA PRO A 308 0.68 8.54 5.89
C PRO A 308 -0.48 7.56 6.09
N ALA A 309 -1.66 8.05 6.48
CA ALA A 309 -2.85 7.21 6.69
C ALA A 309 -3.39 6.62 5.38
N LEU A 310 -3.34 7.37 4.28
CA LEU A 310 -3.71 6.88 2.96
C LEU A 310 -2.81 5.73 2.51
N LEU A 311 -1.50 5.90 2.63
CA LEU A 311 -0.55 4.87 2.20
C LEU A 311 -0.62 3.62 3.08
N GLU A 312 -0.94 3.77 4.36
CA GLU A 312 -1.19 2.62 5.25
C GLU A 312 -2.42 1.82 4.82
N LEU A 313 -3.52 2.50 4.44
CA LEU A 313 -4.71 1.86 3.86
C LEU A 313 -4.40 1.14 2.54
N LEU A 314 -3.65 1.79 1.64
CA LEU A 314 -3.26 1.21 0.36
C LEU A 314 -2.33 0.00 0.54
N ARG A 315 -1.36 0.06 1.46
CA ARG A 315 -0.51 -1.08 1.82
C ARG A 315 -1.33 -2.25 2.34
N HIS A 316 -2.29 -1.97 3.24
CA HIS A 316 -3.18 -3.00 3.79
C HIS A 316 -3.92 -3.73 2.67
N GLN A 317 -4.53 -2.98 1.75
CA GLN A 317 -5.16 -3.56 0.56
C GLN A 317 -4.19 -4.33 -0.31
N CYS A 318 -2.97 -3.84 -0.53
CA CYS A 318 -1.94 -4.53 -1.31
C CYS A 318 -1.54 -5.87 -0.70
N VAL A 319 -1.42 -5.97 0.63
CA VAL A 319 -1.14 -7.22 1.34
C VAL A 319 -2.25 -8.24 1.11
N ILE A 320 -3.53 -7.84 1.28
CA ILE A 320 -4.69 -8.70 1.02
C ILE A 320 -4.68 -9.17 -0.44
N ASN A 321 -4.46 -8.24 -1.38
CA ASN A 321 -4.38 -8.55 -2.80
C ASN A 321 -3.27 -9.56 -3.11
N THR A 322 -2.09 -9.40 -2.52
CA THR A 322 -0.94 -10.29 -2.71
C THR A 322 -1.24 -11.70 -2.19
N LEU A 323 -1.81 -11.80 -0.99
CA LEU A 323 -2.18 -13.09 -0.38
C LEU A 323 -3.21 -13.84 -1.23
N LEU A 324 -4.29 -13.18 -1.65
CA LEU A 324 -5.30 -13.79 -2.52
C LEU A 324 -4.74 -14.14 -3.89
N SER A 325 -3.94 -13.26 -4.50
CA SER A 325 -3.32 -13.52 -5.80
C SER A 325 -2.38 -14.72 -5.78
N SER A 326 -1.75 -15.03 -4.66
CA SER A 326 -0.90 -16.20 -4.52
C SER A 326 -1.64 -17.52 -4.75
N CYS A 327 -2.99 -17.55 -4.59
CA CYS A 327 -3.81 -18.74 -4.81
C CYS A 327 -4.10 -19.04 -6.27
N PHE A 328 -3.81 -18.12 -7.22
CA PHE A 328 -4.13 -18.31 -8.64
C PHE A 328 -3.03 -17.90 -9.62
N VAL A 329 -1.88 -17.45 -9.13
CA VAL A 329 -0.71 -17.21 -9.97
C VAL A 329 0.14 -18.47 -10.02
N SER A 330 0.15 -19.15 -11.17
CA SER A 330 1.04 -20.30 -11.39
C SER A 330 2.36 -19.81 -11.98
N HIS A 331 3.47 -20.25 -11.40
CA HIS A 331 4.81 -19.96 -11.90
C HIS A 331 5.33 -21.00 -12.91
N CYS A 332 4.57 -22.07 -13.19
CA CYS A 332 4.98 -23.14 -14.10
C CYS A 332 3.84 -23.57 -15.03
N GLU A 333 4.06 -23.53 -16.33
CA GLU A 333 3.24 -24.19 -17.34
C GLU A 333 3.59 -25.71 -17.38
N GLY A 334 3.14 -26.44 -16.35
CA GLY A 334 3.30 -27.89 -16.29
C GLY A 334 2.04 -28.58 -16.79
N THR A 335 2.11 -29.20 -17.95
CA THR A 335 1.04 -30.02 -18.50
C THR A 335 0.92 -31.34 -17.75
N GLY A 336 -0.23 -31.60 -17.11
CA GLY A 336 -0.67 -32.95 -16.74
C GLY A 336 -0.41 -33.42 -15.31
N LEU A 337 -0.11 -32.52 -14.38
CA LEU A 337 0.08 -32.90 -12.98
C LEU A 337 -1.25 -33.29 -12.32
N VAL A 338 -1.31 -34.48 -11.71
CA VAL A 338 -2.39 -34.92 -10.84
C VAL A 338 -2.37 -33.99 -9.62
N CYS A 339 -3.49 -33.35 -9.34
CA CYS A 339 -3.62 -32.49 -8.17
C CYS A 339 -4.24 -33.28 -7.03
N ASP A 340 -3.49 -33.50 -5.95
CA ASP A 340 -3.92 -34.32 -4.81
C ASP A 340 -4.47 -33.46 -3.66
N LEU A 341 -4.23 -32.15 -3.65
CA LEU A 341 -4.60 -31.26 -2.54
C LEU A 341 -5.57 -30.17 -3.02
N HIS A 342 -6.76 -30.15 -2.40
CA HIS A 342 -7.83 -29.21 -2.69
C HIS A 342 -8.04 -28.24 -1.52
N PHE A 343 -8.17 -26.95 -1.86
CA PHE A 343 -8.35 -25.85 -0.93
C PHE A 343 -9.49 -24.96 -1.37
N GLU A 344 -10.42 -24.66 -0.47
CA GLU A 344 -11.50 -23.71 -0.72
C GLU A 344 -11.20 -22.40 0.01
N VAL A 345 -11.21 -21.26 -0.71
CA VAL A 345 -10.90 -19.94 -0.17
C VAL A 345 -12.19 -19.14 -0.05
N LEU A 346 -12.56 -18.79 1.18
CA LEU A 346 -13.79 -18.08 1.51
C LEU A 346 -13.49 -16.75 2.17
N PRO A 347 -14.22 -15.68 1.82
CA PRO A 347 -14.12 -14.41 2.52
C PRO A 347 -14.80 -14.49 3.88
N GLU A 348 -14.18 -13.92 4.92
CA GLU A 348 -14.75 -13.87 6.28
C GLU A 348 -15.10 -12.43 6.67
N SER A 349 -14.22 -11.49 6.38
CA SER A 349 -14.41 -10.07 6.62
C SER A 349 -13.61 -9.23 5.63
N GLU A 350 -13.69 -7.90 5.71
CA GLU A 350 -12.88 -7.00 4.89
C GLU A 350 -11.35 -7.20 5.06
N SER A 351 -10.92 -7.79 6.17
CA SER A 351 -9.51 -8.01 6.51
C SER A 351 -9.16 -9.48 6.75
N SER A 352 -10.08 -10.42 6.51
CA SER A 352 -9.84 -11.83 6.75
C SER A 352 -10.52 -12.73 5.73
N PHE A 353 -9.88 -13.86 5.48
CA PHE A 353 -10.42 -14.96 4.68
C PHE A 353 -9.99 -16.30 5.29
N SER A 354 -10.75 -17.34 5.00
CA SER A 354 -10.46 -18.71 5.44
C SER A 354 -10.05 -19.59 4.27
N VAL A 355 -9.22 -20.60 4.57
CA VAL A 355 -8.86 -21.65 3.64
C VAL A 355 -9.23 -22.98 4.25
N THR A 356 -10.24 -23.65 3.68
CA THR A 356 -10.73 -24.96 4.10
C THR A 356 -10.01 -26.06 3.32
N PHE A 357 -9.57 -27.10 4.02
CA PHE A 357 -8.81 -28.20 3.42
C PHE A 357 -8.97 -29.49 4.25
N GLN A 358 -8.56 -30.63 3.70
CA GLN A 358 -8.50 -31.90 4.38
C GLN A 358 -7.07 -32.18 4.84
N PRO A 359 -6.80 -32.30 6.15
CA PRO A 359 -5.47 -32.65 6.67
C PRO A 359 -5.08 -34.07 6.28
N PRO A 360 -3.75 -34.37 6.16
CA PRO A 360 -3.29 -35.72 5.84
C PRO A 360 -3.74 -36.74 6.91
N GLY A 361 -4.18 -37.93 6.42
CA GLY A 361 -4.55 -39.05 7.31
C GLY A 361 -5.85 -38.88 8.09
N THR A 362 -6.67 -37.87 7.77
CA THR A 362 -7.98 -37.61 8.41
C THR A 362 -9.10 -37.46 7.38
N ASP A 363 -10.33 -37.84 7.77
CA ASP A 363 -11.54 -37.59 6.98
C ASP A 363 -12.24 -36.28 7.38
N SER A 364 -11.68 -35.53 8.32
CA SER A 364 -12.22 -34.26 8.81
C SER A 364 -11.66 -33.07 8.04
N LEU A 365 -12.44 -32.01 7.95
CA LEU A 365 -11.98 -30.74 7.38
C LEU A 365 -11.31 -29.89 8.44
N ALA A 366 -10.27 -29.17 8.02
CA ALA A 366 -9.60 -28.14 8.78
C ALA A 366 -9.74 -26.78 8.10
N VAL A 367 -9.59 -25.71 8.87
CA VAL A 367 -9.71 -24.34 8.40
C VAL A 367 -8.50 -23.54 8.88
N LEU A 368 -7.80 -22.93 7.96
CA LEU A 368 -6.78 -21.92 8.24
C LEU A 368 -7.43 -20.53 8.07
N LEU A 369 -7.70 -19.85 9.18
CA LEU A 369 -8.16 -18.47 9.18
C LEU A 369 -6.96 -17.52 9.04
N VAL A 370 -6.97 -16.69 8.01
CA VAL A 370 -5.98 -15.64 7.77
C VAL A 370 -6.60 -14.30 8.09
N ASN A 371 -6.02 -13.57 9.04
CA ASN A 371 -6.44 -12.24 9.44
C ASN A 371 -5.30 -11.24 9.20
N VAL A 372 -5.59 -10.18 8.45
CA VAL A 372 -4.68 -9.07 8.14
C VAL A 372 -5.23 -7.84 8.85
N SER A 373 -4.87 -7.65 10.12
CA SER A 373 -5.36 -6.50 10.90
C SER A 373 -4.81 -5.16 10.37
N ASP A 374 -3.58 -5.19 9.91
CA ASP A 374 -2.88 -4.11 9.22
C ASP A 374 -1.72 -4.70 8.39
N PRO A 375 -1.00 -3.90 7.56
CA PRO A 375 0.06 -4.42 6.69
C PRO A 375 1.18 -5.18 7.41
N ARG A 376 1.39 -4.91 8.70
CA ARG A 376 2.48 -5.49 9.51
C ARG A 376 2.01 -6.64 10.39
N HIS A 377 0.70 -6.74 10.64
CA HIS A 377 0.11 -7.73 11.54
C HIS A 377 -0.78 -8.71 10.78
N ILE A 378 -0.14 -9.77 10.27
CA ILE A 378 -0.80 -10.91 9.62
C ILE A 378 -0.78 -12.07 10.62
N LYS A 379 -1.95 -12.62 10.91
CA LYS A 379 -2.13 -13.73 11.85
C LYS A 379 -2.84 -14.91 11.18
N CYS A 380 -2.32 -16.11 11.38
CA CYS A 380 -2.98 -17.37 11.03
C CYS A 380 -3.51 -18.03 12.29
N THR A 381 -4.68 -18.66 12.20
CA THR A 381 -5.24 -19.51 13.24
C THR A 381 -5.77 -20.79 12.61
N LEU A 382 -5.32 -21.94 13.09
CA LEU A 382 -5.68 -23.25 12.55
C LEU A 382 -6.78 -23.91 13.41
N TYR A 383 -7.85 -24.34 12.76
CA TYR A 383 -8.96 -25.05 13.37
C TYR A 383 -9.14 -26.43 12.73
N GLY A 384 -9.51 -27.43 13.51
CA GLY A 384 -9.91 -28.77 13.01
C GLY A 384 -8.76 -29.72 12.65
N ALA A 385 -7.50 -29.32 12.77
CA ALA A 385 -6.33 -30.16 12.44
C ALA A 385 -5.69 -30.81 13.70
N GLY A 386 -6.49 -31.13 14.70
CA GLY A 386 -6.04 -31.67 15.97
C GLY A 386 -6.24 -30.73 17.16
N PRO A 387 -5.54 -30.95 18.31
CA PRO A 387 -5.58 -30.04 19.44
C PRO A 387 -5.06 -28.67 19.04
N SER A 388 -5.69 -27.61 19.58
CA SER A 388 -5.23 -26.24 19.35
C SER A 388 -3.78 -26.08 19.84
N ASP A 389 -2.87 -25.74 18.93
CA ASP A 389 -1.46 -25.50 19.22
C ASP A 389 -1.08 -24.06 18.85
N PRO A 390 -0.98 -23.17 19.85
CA PRO A 390 -0.59 -21.77 19.61
C PRO A 390 0.81 -21.64 18.97
N SER A 391 1.69 -22.63 19.14
CA SER A 391 3.02 -22.61 18.54
C SER A 391 2.95 -22.83 17.02
N MET A 392 2.02 -23.66 16.57
CA MET A 392 1.72 -23.88 15.16
C MET A 392 1.17 -22.59 14.53
N ASP A 393 0.19 -21.95 15.15
CA ASP A 393 -0.40 -20.69 14.68
C ASP A 393 0.67 -19.59 14.54
N GLU A 394 1.57 -19.47 15.53
CA GLU A 394 2.66 -18.50 15.48
C GLU A 394 3.65 -18.80 14.35
N ASN A 395 4.01 -20.07 14.16
CA ASN A 395 4.90 -20.50 13.08
C ASN A 395 4.30 -20.20 11.71
N LEU A 396 3.02 -20.55 11.49
CA LEU A 396 2.31 -20.30 10.23
C LEU A 396 2.20 -18.78 9.97
N SER A 397 1.91 -17.99 11.00
CA SER A 397 1.86 -16.53 10.90
C SER A 397 3.22 -15.95 10.51
N LYS A 398 4.33 -16.46 11.05
CA LYS A 398 5.70 -16.08 10.68
C LYS A 398 6.03 -16.43 9.22
N VAL A 399 5.66 -17.65 8.80
CA VAL A 399 5.86 -18.09 7.40
C VAL A 399 5.06 -17.21 6.46
N LEU A 400 3.75 -17.03 6.71
CA LEU A 400 2.89 -16.22 5.85
C LEU A 400 3.35 -14.77 5.76
N LYS A 401 3.75 -14.17 6.88
CA LYS A 401 4.30 -12.80 6.90
C LYS A 401 5.60 -12.68 6.09
N ARG A 402 6.42 -13.74 6.08
CA ARG A 402 7.69 -13.75 5.34
C ARG A 402 7.51 -13.93 3.84
N CYS A 403 6.65 -14.87 3.42
CA CYS A 403 6.51 -15.23 2.00
C CYS A 403 5.32 -14.56 1.30
N LEU A 404 4.35 -14.01 2.03
CA LEU A 404 3.08 -13.47 1.53
C LEU A 404 2.39 -14.43 0.53
N SER A 405 2.49 -15.74 0.77
CA SER A 405 1.98 -16.80 -0.10
C SER A 405 1.21 -17.84 0.71
N VAL A 406 -0.08 -17.96 0.41
CA VAL A 406 -0.95 -18.98 1.00
C VAL A 406 -0.48 -20.39 0.63
N PRO A 407 -0.16 -20.70 -0.65
CA PRO A 407 0.33 -22.02 -1.05
C PRO A 407 1.60 -22.45 -0.31
N VAL A 408 2.58 -21.59 -0.16
CA VAL A 408 3.83 -21.88 0.56
C VAL A 408 3.55 -22.16 2.06
N THR A 409 2.64 -21.38 2.65
CA THR A 409 2.25 -21.55 4.06
C THR A 409 1.54 -22.89 4.28
N LEU A 410 0.62 -23.28 3.40
CA LEU A 410 -0.07 -24.56 3.45
C LEU A 410 0.87 -25.73 3.20
N SER A 411 1.80 -25.63 2.25
CA SER A 411 2.83 -26.65 2.05
C SER A 411 3.68 -26.86 3.32
N THR A 412 4.06 -25.78 4.00
CA THR A 412 4.75 -25.86 5.30
C THR A 412 3.90 -26.52 6.37
N LEU A 413 2.59 -26.21 6.40
CA LEU A 413 1.64 -26.85 7.34
C LEU A 413 1.55 -28.35 7.07
N TYR A 414 1.37 -28.78 5.82
CA TYR A 414 1.28 -30.20 5.45
C TYR A 414 2.55 -30.95 5.85
N SER A 415 3.74 -30.42 5.57
CA SER A 415 5.01 -31.02 5.99
C SER A 415 5.09 -31.22 7.51
N LYS A 416 4.60 -30.27 8.30
CA LYS A 416 4.56 -30.40 9.76
C LYS A 416 3.52 -31.39 10.25
N LEU A 417 2.35 -31.46 9.62
CA LEU A 417 1.33 -32.46 9.97
C LEU A 417 1.80 -33.88 9.65
N ASP A 418 2.50 -34.09 8.53
CA ASP A 418 3.11 -35.36 8.18
C ASP A 418 4.20 -35.77 9.19
N GLU A 419 5.05 -34.85 9.64
CA GLU A 419 6.04 -35.09 10.69
C GLU A 419 5.39 -35.55 11.99
N ILE A 420 4.28 -34.91 12.41
CA ILE A 420 3.54 -35.28 13.64
C ILE A 420 2.90 -36.66 13.49
N THR A 421 2.33 -36.96 12.33
CA THR A 421 1.68 -38.27 12.08
C THR A 421 2.69 -39.41 11.93
N ALA A 422 3.89 -39.13 11.40
CA ALA A 422 4.97 -40.09 11.24
C ALA A 422 5.77 -40.36 12.51
N ALA A 423 5.63 -39.52 13.55
CA ALA A 423 6.34 -39.68 14.81
C ALA A 423 5.92 -41.03 15.48
N PRO A 424 6.86 -41.92 15.80
CA PRO A 424 6.53 -43.22 16.44
C PRO A 424 5.85 -42.96 17.78
N ILE A 425 4.66 -43.54 17.96
CA ILE A 425 3.96 -43.56 19.25
C ILE A 425 4.88 -44.26 20.24
N SER A 426 5.51 -43.52 21.15
CA SER A 426 6.27 -44.11 22.25
C SER A 426 5.34 -45.07 23.01
N PRO A 427 5.65 -46.36 23.13
CA PRO A 427 4.78 -47.28 23.84
C PRO A 427 4.64 -46.81 25.28
N SER A 428 3.44 -46.39 25.66
CA SER A 428 3.07 -46.17 27.04
C SER A 428 3.32 -47.45 27.82
N HIS A 429 4.21 -47.41 28.81
CA HIS A 429 4.47 -48.52 29.72
C HIS A 429 3.14 -49.04 30.26
N PRO A 430 2.87 -50.37 30.16
CA PRO A 430 1.71 -50.95 30.82
C PRO A 430 1.87 -50.84 32.32
N ALA A 431 0.88 -50.29 32.98
CA ALA A 431 0.75 -50.30 34.44
C ALA A 431 0.76 -51.74 34.91
N THR A 432 1.81 -52.17 35.64
CA THR A 432 1.90 -53.47 36.30
C THR A 432 1.00 -53.39 37.50
N THR A 433 -0.06 -54.18 37.46
CA THR A 433 -1.00 -54.49 38.56
C THR A 433 -0.27 -55.20 39.66
N GLU A 434 -0.49 -54.78 40.89
CA GLU A 434 -0.04 -55.37 42.17
C GLU A 434 -0.50 -56.81 42.36
N ALA A 435 0.38 -57.61 42.90
CA ALA A 435 -0.02 -58.80 43.72
C ALA A 435 0.86 -58.86 44.96
N GLN A 436 0.18 -58.84 46.08
CA GLN A 436 0.64 -59.04 47.47
C GLN A 436 1.46 -60.28 47.63
N ASN A 437 2.52 -60.30 48.48
CA ASN A 437 2.54 -61.05 49.78
C ASN A 437 3.91 -60.95 50.47
N ASP A 438 3.79 -60.57 51.74
CA ASP A 438 4.38 -61.06 53.03
C ASP A 438 5.82 -61.61 53.14
N HIS A 439 6.43 -61.12 54.20
CA HIS A 439 7.33 -61.65 55.20
C HIS A 439 8.79 -61.14 55.28
N SER A 440 8.98 -60.55 56.49
CA SER A 440 10.15 -60.67 57.41
C SER A 440 11.43 -59.88 57.14
N ALA A 441 11.64 -59.00 58.11
CA ALA A 441 12.92 -58.35 58.48
C ALA A 441 13.91 -59.42 59.07
N PRO A 442 15.15 -59.17 59.56
CA PRO A 442 15.79 -57.83 59.75
C PRO A 442 17.34 -57.79 59.48
N SER A 443 17.92 -56.64 59.74
CA SER A 443 19.26 -56.44 60.34
C SER A 443 20.39 -55.82 59.54
N ASN A 444 20.79 -54.68 60.10
CA ASN A 444 22.16 -54.13 60.34
C ASN A 444 22.92 -53.43 59.26
N ALA A 445 22.99 -52.14 59.51
CA ALA A 445 24.16 -51.36 59.98
C ALA A 445 25.28 -51.14 58.94
N THR A 446 25.68 -49.96 58.61
CA THR A 446 26.61 -49.04 59.28
C THR A 446 26.87 -47.85 58.35
N VAL A 447 26.54 -46.63 58.75
CA VAL A 447 27.39 -45.49 59.09
C VAL A 447 28.50 -45.14 58.13
N THR A 448 28.42 -43.91 57.58
CA THR A 448 29.23 -42.71 57.78
C THR A 448 28.84 -41.63 56.75
N ASP A 449 28.31 -40.53 57.22
CA ASP A 449 28.91 -39.19 57.42
C ASP A 449 29.53 -38.62 56.16
N THR A 450 29.19 -37.40 55.71
CA THR A 450 29.35 -36.13 56.38
C THR A 450 28.70 -35.01 55.52
N SER A 451 27.96 -34.16 56.19
CA SER A 451 27.87 -32.69 56.18
C SER A 451 27.67 -31.99 54.83
N GLY A 452 26.85 -31.02 54.72
CA GLY A 452 26.26 -30.09 55.64
C GLY A 452 25.36 -29.06 54.99
N ALA A 453 24.45 -28.70 55.81
CA ALA A 453 23.87 -27.39 56.13
C ALA A 453 22.97 -26.75 55.07
N SER A 454 21.66 -26.76 55.29
CA SER A 454 20.84 -25.77 56.07
C SER A 454 20.55 -24.52 55.25
N THR A 455 19.33 -24.11 55.09
CA THR A 455 18.30 -23.78 56.08
C THR A 455 16.92 -23.65 55.45
N VAL A 456 15.95 -24.18 56.16
CA VAL A 456 14.49 -24.04 56.07
C VAL A 456 14.08 -22.64 56.53
N PHE A 457 12.99 -22.09 55.96
CA PHE A 457 11.90 -21.55 56.76
C PHE A 457 10.59 -21.49 55.98
N SER A 458 9.64 -22.26 56.42
CA SER A 458 8.19 -22.11 56.24
C SER A 458 7.67 -21.12 57.25
N GLN A 459 6.70 -20.29 56.91
CA GLN A 459 5.43 -20.18 57.67
C GLN A 459 4.43 -19.25 56.99
N SER A 460 3.25 -19.78 56.98
CA SER A 460 1.95 -19.18 56.72
C SER A 460 1.57 -18.03 57.67
N ALA A 461 0.75 -17.06 57.23
CA ALA A 461 -0.55 -16.73 57.83
C ALA A 461 -1.18 -15.45 57.23
N SER A 462 -2.45 -15.59 56.86
CA SER A 462 -3.62 -14.70 57.10
C SER A 462 -3.70 -13.29 56.48
N VAL A 463 -4.82 -13.13 55.75
CA VAL A 463 -5.57 -11.98 55.26
C VAL A 463 -5.83 -10.94 56.38
N PRO A 464 -5.95 -9.63 56.06
CA PRO A 464 -7.30 -9.05 55.87
C PRO A 464 -7.48 -8.14 54.64
N GLU A 465 -8.76 -8.10 54.25
CA GLU A 465 -9.37 -7.20 53.30
C GLU A 465 -9.16 -5.74 53.69
N ASP A 466 -8.90 -4.91 52.68
CA ASP A 466 -9.45 -3.53 52.64
C ASP A 466 -9.48 -3.05 51.18
N GLY A 467 -10.66 -2.53 50.81
CA GLY A 467 -11.02 -2.12 49.48
C GLY A 467 -10.41 -0.79 49.06
N PHE A 468 -10.05 -0.72 47.80
CA PHE A 468 -9.99 0.54 47.08
C PHE A 468 -10.56 0.36 45.66
N SER A 469 -11.67 1.08 45.47
CA SER A 469 -12.36 1.24 44.20
C SER A 469 -11.50 1.99 43.19
N VAL A 470 -11.38 1.44 41.97
CA VAL A 470 -10.86 2.14 40.79
C VAL A 470 -12.06 2.60 39.96
N PRO A 471 -12.18 3.89 39.58
CA PRO A 471 -13.27 4.34 38.72
C PRO A 471 -12.97 4.00 37.25
N GLY A 472 -13.97 3.35 36.61
CA GLY A 472 -13.98 3.13 35.16
C GLY A 472 -14.28 4.41 34.39
N PRO A 473 -13.97 4.48 33.09
CA PRO A 473 -14.22 5.65 32.27
C PRO A 473 -15.71 5.80 31.94
N ALA A 474 -16.22 7.00 32.17
CA ALA A 474 -17.59 7.41 31.91
C ALA A 474 -17.86 7.51 30.40
N CYS A 475 -18.90 6.79 29.96
CA CYS A 475 -19.57 7.01 28.69
C CYS A 475 -20.38 8.31 28.76
N TYR A 476 -20.06 9.29 27.95
CA TYR A 476 -20.95 10.44 27.75
C TYR A 476 -21.98 10.10 26.68
N ALA A 477 -23.21 9.89 27.12
CA ALA A 477 -24.37 9.89 26.25
C ALA A 477 -24.82 11.35 26.07
N VAL A 478 -24.82 11.81 24.82
CA VAL A 478 -25.44 13.11 24.47
C VAL A 478 -26.89 12.86 24.12
N SER A 479 -27.76 13.36 24.98
CA SER A 479 -29.21 13.40 24.81
C SER A 479 -29.59 14.52 23.85
N VAL A 480 -30.33 14.12 22.80
CA VAL A 480 -31.01 15.03 21.87
C VAL A 480 -32.30 15.53 22.53
N SER A 481 -32.41 16.82 22.77
CA SER A 481 -33.66 17.49 23.08
C SER A 481 -34.24 18.18 21.84
N LYS A 482 -35.44 17.72 21.46
CA LYS A 482 -36.35 18.41 20.55
C LYS A 482 -36.91 19.66 21.23
N SER A 483 -36.95 20.78 20.53
CA SER A 483 -38.03 21.75 20.70
C SER A 483 -38.31 22.49 19.40
N GLU A 484 -39.57 22.43 19.06
CA GLU A 484 -40.29 23.09 17.98
C GLU A 484 -40.24 24.63 18.08
N LEU A 485 -40.32 25.30 16.93
CA LEU A 485 -41.39 26.29 16.56
C LEU A 485 -40.86 27.24 15.48
N CYS A 486 -41.46 27.15 14.29
CA CYS A 486 -41.55 28.26 13.33
C CYS A 486 -42.42 29.40 13.85
N PRO A 487 -42.29 30.65 13.33
CA PRO A 487 -43.18 31.01 12.24
C PRO A 487 -42.60 31.85 11.09
N GLU A 488 -43.28 31.73 9.98
CA GLU A 488 -43.20 32.51 8.74
C GLU A 488 -43.37 34.02 8.98
N ILE A 489 -42.81 34.86 8.08
CA ILE A 489 -43.50 36.01 7.47
C ILE A 489 -42.69 36.54 6.27
N ASN A 490 -43.32 36.51 5.11
CA ASN A 490 -43.27 37.30 3.88
C ASN A 490 -42.47 38.62 3.89
N THR A 491 -41.72 38.92 2.83
CA THR A 491 -42.13 39.82 1.70
C THR A 491 -40.91 40.17 0.82
N SER A 492 -41.04 39.91 -0.47
CA SER A 492 -40.26 40.57 -1.52
C SER A 492 -40.72 42.05 -1.70
N PRO A 493 -39.92 42.92 -2.30
CA PRO A 493 -39.95 43.01 -3.77
C PRO A 493 -38.63 43.31 -4.49
N ALA A 494 -38.67 42.99 -5.76
CA ALA A 494 -37.74 43.21 -6.85
C ALA A 494 -37.29 44.64 -7.09
N VAL A 495 -36.05 44.85 -7.52
CA VAL A 495 -35.67 45.89 -8.51
C VAL A 495 -34.55 45.36 -9.41
N HIS A 496 -34.80 45.46 -10.67
CA HIS A 496 -33.97 45.11 -11.85
C HIS A 496 -32.92 46.21 -12.20
N PRO A 497 -32.15 46.08 -13.27
CA PRO A 497 -30.70 46.09 -13.30
C PRO A 497 -30.16 47.32 -14.09
N TYR A 498 -28.86 47.56 -14.00
CA TYR A 498 -28.14 48.32 -15.03
C TYR A 498 -26.70 47.77 -15.22
N PRO A 499 -26.17 47.79 -16.44
CA PRO A 499 -24.95 47.13 -16.85
C PRO A 499 -23.73 48.00 -16.63
N TYR A 500 -22.64 47.41 -16.14
CA TYR A 500 -21.33 48.05 -16.13
C TYR A 500 -20.46 47.44 -17.24
N THR A 501 -20.12 48.26 -18.20
CA THR A 501 -19.06 48.03 -19.20
C THR A 501 -17.69 48.33 -18.58
N PRO A 502 -16.69 47.45 -18.73
CA PRO A 502 -15.30 47.81 -18.38
C PRO A 502 -14.61 48.58 -19.49
N PRO A 503 -13.65 49.45 -19.15
CA PRO A 503 -12.93 50.24 -20.14
C PRO A 503 -11.84 49.41 -20.86
N VAL A 504 -11.78 49.59 -22.14
CA VAL A 504 -10.75 49.12 -23.06
C VAL A 504 -9.44 49.84 -22.74
N GLY A 505 -8.39 49.07 -22.49
CA GLY A 505 -7.02 49.54 -22.31
C GLY A 505 -6.04 48.59 -22.96
N ALA A 506 -5.75 48.86 -24.20
CA ALA A 506 -4.56 48.64 -25.00
C ALA A 506 -3.46 47.70 -24.45
N PHE A 507 -3.26 46.56 -25.11
CA PHE A 507 -1.93 46.05 -25.41
C PHE A 507 -1.85 45.66 -26.89
N SER A 508 -1.05 46.44 -27.57
CA SER A 508 -0.74 46.34 -28.99
C SER A 508 0.39 45.35 -29.26
N HIS A 509 0.25 44.69 -30.39
CA HIS A 509 1.31 44.17 -31.27
C HIS A 509 2.21 43.04 -30.82
N TRP A 510 1.91 41.84 -31.31
CA TRP A 510 2.92 41.04 -32.00
C TRP A 510 2.38 40.50 -33.31
N VAL A 511 3.14 40.81 -34.32
CA VAL A 511 2.95 40.75 -35.76
C VAL A 511 2.77 39.30 -36.23
N THR A 512 1.68 39.04 -36.93
CA THR A 512 1.54 37.97 -37.91
C THR A 512 2.37 38.30 -39.16
N SER A 513 3.32 37.46 -39.51
CA SER A 513 3.95 37.44 -40.83
C SER A 513 3.64 36.09 -41.49
N ASN A 514 2.65 36.11 -42.36
CA ASN A 514 2.42 35.08 -43.37
C ASN A 514 3.55 35.17 -44.42
N GLY A 515 4.30 34.09 -44.57
CA GLY A 515 5.20 33.84 -45.70
C GLY A 515 4.75 32.59 -46.43
N GLN A 516 4.03 32.76 -47.51
CA GLN A 516 3.84 31.72 -48.54
C GLN A 516 5.20 31.39 -49.17
N LEU A 517 5.52 30.11 -49.25
CA LEU A 517 6.52 29.59 -50.19
C LEU A 517 5.84 28.59 -51.13
N SER A 518 5.74 29.03 -52.36
CA SER A 518 5.45 28.23 -53.54
C SER A 518 6.63 27.33 -53.88
N ASP A 519 6.32 26.06 -54.22
CA ASP A 519 7.22 25.17 -54.96
C ASP A 519 7.67 25.73 -56.29
N PRO A 520 8.88 25.35 -56.76
CA PRO A 520 8.91 24.41 -57.88
C PRO A 520 10.14 23.49 -57.94
N ILE A 521 9.89 22.32 -58.53
CA ILE A 521 10.71 21.31 -59.21
C ILE A 521 11.55 20.39 -58.29
#